data_5b46e3386af16f4abcc9baacae1e1380
#
_entry.id   5b46e3386af16f4abcc9baacae1e1380
#
_cell.length_a   1.000
_cell.length_b   1.000
_cell.length_c   1.000
_cell.angle_alpha   90.00
_cell.angle_beta   90.00
_cell.angle_gamma   90.00
#
_symmetry.space_group_name_H-M   'P 1'
#
loop_
_entity.id
_entity.type
_entity.pdbx_description
1 polymer ?
#
loop_
_entity_poly.entity_id
_entity_poly.type
_entity_poly.pdbx_seq_one_letter_code
_entity_poly.pdbx_strand_id
1 'polypeptide(L)'
;GVHEFESGSIHMNGENKDIINHSPQEAQANGISTVYQEVNLCPNLTVAENLFIGREPRNKAGMINWKEMNARSAKLLESLNINVPPTQMLDECSVAIQQMIAIARAVDMKCKVLILDEPTSSLDDEEVEKLFVLMRRLRGEGVGIIFVTHFLEQVYAVCDRITVLRNGELVGEYETKDLPRVMLVAKM
;
A
#
# COMPACT_ATOMS: atom_id res chain seq x y z
N GLY A 1 -1.68 14.03 -5.80
CA GLY A 1 -0.37 14.51 -6.06
C GLY A 1 0.21 14.29 -7.45
N VAL A 2 -0.29 13.33 -8.28
CA VAL A 2 0.20 13.16 -9.67
C VAL A 2 -0.55 14.10 -10.61
N HIS A 3 -1.85 14.25 -10.39
CA HIS A 3 -2.72 15.14 -11.16
C HIS A 3 -3.34 16.18 -10.24
N GLU A 4 -3.55 17.37 -10.75
CA GLU A 4 -4.35 18.39 -10.09
C GLU A 4 -5.82 18.01 -10.22
N PHE A 5 -6.60 18.24 -9.18
CA PHE A 5 -8.05 18.05 -9.22
C PHE A 5 -8.73 19.40 -9.56
N GLU A 6 -9.81 19.35 -10.30
CA GLU A 6 -10.53 20.55 -10.75
C GLU A 6 -11.33 21.17 -9.60
N SER A 7 -11.90 20.34 -8.73
CA SER A 7 -12.70 20.78 -7.57
C SER A 7 -12.82 19.67 -6.53
N GLY A 8 -13.20 20.04 -5.31
CA GLY A 8 -13.39 19.11 -4.18
C GLY A 8 -12.43 19.39 -3.03
N SER A 9 -12.50 18.56 -2.00
CA SER A 9 -11.65 18.64 -0.82
C SER A 9 -11.24 17.26 -0.34
N ILE A 10 -10.05 17.17 0.27
CA ILE A 10 -9.53 15.94 0.89
C ILE A 10 -9.35 16.23 2.38
N HIS A 11 -10.03 15.45 3.23
CA HIS A 11 -9.92 15.53 4.67
C HIS A 11 -9.35 14.23 5.24
N MET A 12 -8.50 14.33 6.25
CA MET A 12 -7.98 13.16 6.98
C MET A 12 -8.26 13.30 8.48
N ASN A 13 -8.49 12.16 9.13
CA ASN A 13 -8.68 12.06 10.59
C ASN A 13 -9.86 12.89 11.14
N GLY A 14 -10.86 13.20 10.34
CA GLY A 14 -11.98 14.06 10.77
C GLY A 14 -11.60 15.53 11.00
N GLU A 15 -10.38 15.94 10.65
CA GLU A 15 -9.96 17.34 10.70
C GLU A 15 -10.63 18.10 9.55
N ASN A 16 -11.24 19.28 9.85
CA ASN A 16 -11.84 20.17 8.85
C ASN A 16 -10.79 20.98 8.07
N LYS A 17 -9.59 20.41 7.89
CA LYS A 17 -8.50 21.04 7.14
C LYS A 17 -8.32 20.30 5.83
N ASP A 18 -8.45 21.02 4.73
CA ASP A 18 -8.16 20.49 3.41
C ASP A 18 -6.69 20.13 3.28
N ILE A 19 -6.44 18.92 2.78
CA ILE A 19 -5.11 18.47 2.39
C ILE A 19 -4.96 18.70 0.89
N ILE A 20 -4.03 19.57 0.52
CA ILE A 20 -3.65 19.79 -0.86
C ILE A 20 -2.30 19.11 -1.08
N ASN A 21 -2.22 18.24 -2.07
CA ASN A 21 -0.99 17.54 -2.43
C ASN A 21 -0.60 17.92 -3.86
N HIS A 22 0.45 18.70 -4.01
CA HIS A 22 1.00 19.10 -5.32
C HIS A 22 1.99 18.08 -5.87
N SER A 23 2.42 17.12 -5.06
CA SER A 23 3.37 16.08 -5.45
C SER A 23 3.12 14.77 -4.69
N PRO A 24 3.60 13.62 -5.20
CA PRO A 24 3.60 12.36 -4.46
C PRO A 24 4.36 12.44 -3.13
N GLN A 25 5.43 13.24 -3.06
CA GLN A 25 6.21 13.46 -1.85
C GLN A 25 5.39 14.18 -0.77
N GLU A 26 4.61 15.19 -1.15
CA GLU A 26 3.69 15.87 -0.23
C GLU A 26 2.58 14.94 0.25
N ALA A 27 2.01 14.11 -0.63
CA ALA A 27 1.04 13.10 -0.24
C ALA A 27 1.62 12.13 0.79
N GLN A 28 2.86 11.65 0.58
CA GLN A 28 3.57 10.80 1.53
C GLN A 28 3.82 11.52 2.86
N ALA A 29 4.24 12.79 2.85
CA ALA A 29 4.43 13.59 4.06
C ALA A 29 3.12 13.77 4.84
N ASN A 30 1.98 13.83 4.16
CA ASN A 30 0.65 13.85 4.75
C ASN A 30 0.15 12.46 5.21
N GLY A 31 0.95 11.41 5.01
CA GLY A 31 0.64 10.04 5.42
C GLY A 31 -0.18 9.25 4.41
N ILE A 32 -0.20 9.64 3.14
CA ILE A 32 -0.86 8.90 2.06
C ILE A 32 0.23 8.19 1.24
N SER A 33 0.19 6.88 1.17
CA SER A 33 1.11 6.07 0.37
C SER A 33 0.34 5.25 -0.66
N THR A 34 0.91 5.12 -1.86
CA THR A 34 0.33 4.33 -2.95
C THR A 34 1.30 3.22 -3.36
N VAL A 35 0.78 2.02 -3.46
CA VAL A 35 1.43 0.87 -4.11
C VAL A 35 0.70 0.66 -5.42
N TYR A 36 1.40 0.88 -6.52
CA TYR A 36 0.86 0.75 -7.87
C TYR A 36 0.91 -0.70 -8.34
N GLN A 37 0.13 -1.03 -9.36
CA GLN A 37 0.12 -2.33 -10.02
C GLN A 37 1.52 -2.75 -10.49
N GLU A 38 2.27 -1.84 -11.11
CA GLU A 38 3.70 -2.01 -11.32
C GLU A 38 4.45 -1.48 -10.09
N VAL A 39 5.00 -2.40 -9.31
CA VAL A 39 5.66 -2.08 -8.05
C VAL A 39 6.87 -1.18 -8.31
N ASN A 40 6.82 0.06 -7.82
CA ASN A 40 7.91 1.04 -7.94
C ASN A 40 9.07 0.69 -6.98
N LEU A 41 9.69 -0.46 -7.22
CA LEU A 41 10.89 -0.94 -6.54
C LEU A 41 12.03 -1.12 -7.55
N CYS A 42 13.26 -1.09 -7.06
CA CYS A 42 14.46 -1.26 -7.86
C CYS A 42 14.90 -2.74 -7.82
N PRO A 43 14.71 -3.54 -8.88
CA PRO A 43 14.99 -4.97 -8.87
C PRO A 43 16.47 -5.30 -8.63
N ASN A 44 17.37 -4.43 -9.05
CA ASN A 44 18.83 -4.56 -8.91
C ASN A 44 19.36 -4.04 -7.54
N LEU A 45 18.50 -3.79 -6.59
CA LEU A 45 18.86 -3.44 -5.21
C LEU A 45 18.34 -4.51 -4.26
N THR A 46 18.96 -4.58 -3.08
CA THR A 46 18.51 -5.47 -2.01
C THR A 46 17.15 -5.04 -1.44
N VAL A 47 16.52 -5.95 -0.71
CA VAL A 47 15.28 -5.67 0.03
C VAL A 47 15.47 -4.48 0.98
N ALA A 48 16.59 -4.45 1.73
CA ALA A 48 16.87 -3.35 2.66
C ALA A 48 17.05 -2.00 1.95
N GLU A 49 17.73 -1.97 0.82
CA GLU A 49 17.88 -0.76 0.02
C GLU A 49 16.52 -0.26 -0.49
N ASN A 50 15.67 -1.16 -0.99
CA ASN A 50 14.32 -0.80 -1.43
C ASN A 50 13.43 -0.24 -0.30
N LEU A 51 13.56 -0.77 0.92
CA LEU A 51 12.83 -0.26 2.08
C LEU A 51 13.26 1.15 2.48
N PHE A 52 14.54 1.49 2.32
CA PHE A 52 15.12 2.74 2.81
C PHE A 52 15.59 3.71 1.72
N ILE A 53 15.32 3.44 0.44
CA ILE A 53 15.74 4.30 -0.68
C ILE A 53 15.41 5.77 -0.42
N GLY A 54 16.41 6.64 -0.51
CA GLY A 54 16.30 8.08 -0.23
C GLY A 54 16.22 8.43 1.27
N ARG A 55 16.24 7.42 2.18
CA ARG A 55 16.14 7.58 3.64
C ARG A 55 17.14 6.71 4.38
N GLU A 56 18.22 6.32 3.71
CA GLU A 56 19.24 5.41 4.25
C GLU A 56 19.82 5.96 5.55
N PRO A 57 19.91 5.15 6.62
CA PRO A 57 20.59 5.56 7.84
C PRO A 57 22.06 5.86 7.56
N ARG A 58 22.55 6.98 8.06
CA ARG A 58 23.93 7.43 7.84
C ARG A 58 24.71 7.45 9.15
N ASN A 59 26.01 7.12 9.07
CA ASN A 59 26.92 7.23 10.17
C ASN A 59 27.37 8.70 10.37
N LYS A 60 28.17 8.96 11.41
CA LYS A 60 28.69 10.32 11.72
C LYS A 60 29.55 10.93 10.61
N ALA A 61 30.10 10.11 9.71
CA ALA A 61 30.87 10.54 8.55
C ALA A 61 30.01 10.77 7.29
N GLY A 62 28.67 10.63 7.39
CA GLY A 62 27.74 10.81 6.27
C GLY A 62 27.60 9.62 5.34
N MET A 63 28.33 8.52 5.57
CA MET A 63 28.23 7.29 4.77
C MET A 63 27.05 6.43 5.22
N ILE A 64 26.51 5.61 4.30
CA ILE A 64 25.41 4.68 4.59
C ILE A 64 25.85 3.69 5.69
N ASN A 65 25.01 3.56 6.72
CA ASN A 65 25.20 2.59 7.79
C ASN A 65 24.45 1.29 7.45
N TRP A 66 25.08 0.45 6.66
CA TRP A 66 24.54 -0.83 6.20
C TRP A 66 24.09 -1.76 7.33
N LYS A 67 24.85 -1.81 8.42
CA LYS A 67 24.53 -2.64 9.57
C LYS A 67 23.21 -2.20 10.22
N GLU A 68 23.03 -0.92 10.39
CA GLU A 68 21.80 -0.35 10.95
C GLU A 68 20.62 -0.53 9.99
N MET A 69 20.84 -0.28 8.69
CA MET A 69 19.81 -0.44 7.66
C MET A 69 19.30 -1.89 7.62
N ASN A 70 20.19 -2.88 7.56
CA ASN A 70 19.80 -4.29 7.57
C ASN A 70 19.10 -4.70 8.87
N ALA A 71 19.57 -4.21 10.03
CA ALA A 71 18.94 -4.53 11.31
C ALA A 71 17.51 -3.93 11.42
N ARG A 72 17.32 -2.70 10.95
CA ARG A 72 15.98 -2.07 10.91
C ARG A 72 15.07 -2.76 9.92
N SER A 73 15.58 -3.13 8.73
CA SER A 73 14.83 -3.90 7.74
C SER A 73 14.38 -5.24 8.29
N ALA A 74 15.27 -5.99 8.94
CA ALA A 74 14.93 -7.28 9.55
C ALA A 74 13.78 -7.16 10.55
N LYS A 75 13.85 -6.18 11.46
CA LYS A 75 12.78 -5.93 12.44
C LYS A 75 11.45 -5.57 11.80
N LEU A 76 11.47 -4.73 10.76
CA LEU A 76 10.27 -4.33 10.02
C LEU A 76 9.63 -5.54 9.34
N LEU A 77 10.41 -6.33 8.61
CA LEU A 77 9.94 -7.53 7.90
C LEU A 77 9.38 -8.57 8.88
N GLU A 78 10.09 -8.85 9.97
CA GLU A 78 9.63 -9.74 11.04
C GLU A 78 8.31 -9.24 11.63
N SER A 79 8.22 -7.94 11.92
CA SER A 79 6.99 -7.34 12.45
C SER A 79 5.80 -7.50 11.53
N LEU A 80 5.98 -7.63 10.23
CA LEU A 80 4.92 -7.78 9.21
C LEU A 80 4.76 -9.25 8.73
N ASN A 81 5.48 -10.20 9.34
CA ASN A 81 5.53 -11.62 8.95
C ASN A 81 5.98 -11.82 7.49
N ILE A 82 6.87 -10.97 6.99
CA ILE A 82 7.45 -11.09 5.65
C ILE A 82 8.78 -11.85 5.78
N ASN A 83 8.79 -13.10 5.34
CA ASN A 83 9.94 -13.97 5.49
C ASN A 83 10.91 -13.85 4.31
N VAL A 84 11.74 -12.81 4.33
CA VAL A 84 12.79 -12.57 3.35
C VAL A 84 14.01 -11.94 4.01
N PRO A 85 15.26 -12.35 3.66
CA PRO A 85 16.46 -11.70 4.18
C PRO A 85 16.57 -10.25 3.67
N PRO A 86 16.94 -9.28 4.52
CA PRO A 86 17.15 -7.89 4.08
C PRO A 86 18.21 -7.73 2.98
N THR A 87 19.19 -8.65 2.93
CA THR A 87 20.29 -8.64 1.97
C THR A 87 19.99 -9.35 0.65
N GLN A 88 18.82 -10.00 0.53
CA GLN A 88 18.40 -10.65 -0.70
C GLN A 88 18.14 -9.60 -1.79
N MET A 89 18.54 -9.92 -3.02
CA MET A 89 18.23 -9.09 -4.18
C MET A 89 16.74 -9.14 -4.48
N LEU A 90 16.16 -8.00 -4.88
CA LEU A 90 14.73 -7.91 -5.06
C LEU A 90 14.24 -8.72 -6.27
N ASP A 91 15.03 -8.83 -7.33
CA ASP A 91 14.72 -9.63 -8.53
C ASP A 91 14.66 -11.13 -8.26
N GLU A 92 15.24 -11.60 -7.14
CA GLU A 92 15.14 -12.98 -6.68
C GLU A 92 13.85 -13.25 -5.87
N CYS A 93 13.08 -12.20 -5.56
CA CYS A 93 11.84 -12.31 -4.79
C CYS A 93 10.64 -12.54 -5.70
N SER A 94 9.66 -13.35 -5.25
CA SER A 94 8.37 -13.47 -5.94
C SER A 94 7.63 -12.12 -6.01
N VAL A 95 6.72 -11.98 -6.97
CA VAL A 95 5.91 -10.76 -7.11
C VAL A 95 5.16 -10.45 -5.83
N ALA A 96 4.64 -11.46 -5.14
CA ALA A 96 3.97 -11.29 -3.85
C ALA A 96 4.90 -10.69 -2.78
N ILE A 97 6.12 -11.19 -2.68
CA ILE A 97 7.11 -10.63 -1.74
C ILE A 97 7.44 -9.19 -2.12
N GLN A 98 7.60 -8.88 -3.40
CA GLN A 98 7.84 -7.51 -3.86
C GLN A 98 6.67 -6.58 -3.48
N GLN A 99 5.42 -7.01 -3.64
CA GLN A 99 4.23 -6.27 -3.18
C GLN A 99 4.27 -6.02 -1.67
N MET A 100 4.57 -7.06 -0.89
CA MET A 100 4.68 -6.93 0.57
C MET A 100 5.81 -5.98 1.00
N ILE A 101 6.95 -5.96 0.28
CA ILE A 101 8.06 -5.03 0.53
C ILE A 101 7.63 -3.58 0.24
N ALA A 102 6.87 -3.33 -0.83
CA ALA A 102 6.34 -2.00 -1.13
C ALA A 102 5.38 -1.52 -0.03
N ILE A 103 4.53 -2.41 0.49
CA ILE A 103 3.66 -2.12 1.62
C ILE A 103 4.49 -1.87 2.89
N ALA A 104 5.50 -2.71 3.17
CA ALA A 104 6.40 -2.54 4.32
C ALA A 104 7.11 -1.17 4.29
N ARG A 105 7.54 -0.72 3.11
CA ARG A 105 8.11 0.63 2.92
C ARG A 105 7.12 1.72 3.29
N ALA A 106 5.84 1.61 2.87
CA ALA A 106 4.80 2.56 3.22
C ALA A 106 4.51 2.58 4.74
N VAL A 107 4.52 1.40 5.38
CA VAL A 107 4.35 1.27 6.83
C VAL A 107 5.52 1.90 7.60
N ASP A 108 6.78 1.67 7.18
CA ASP A 108 7.96 2.33 7.78
C ASP A 108 7.88 3.86 7.69
N MET A 109 7.25 4.36 6.63
CA MET A 109 6.97 5.80 6.45
C MET A 109 5.78 6.29 7.28
N LYS A 110 5.17 5.43 8.11
CA LYS A 110 4.02 5.75 8.98
C LYS A 110 2.81 6.26 8.20
N CYS A 111 2.49 5.60 7.08
CA CYS A 111 1.31 5.95 6.33
C CYS A 111 0.05 5.77 7.19
N LYS A 112 -0.89 6.69 7.02
CA LYS A 112 -2.23 6.66 7.64
C LYS A 112 -3.25 6.10 6.66
N VAL A 113 -3.02 6.34 5.36
CA VAL A 113 -3.82 5.81 4.26
C VAL A 113 -2.90 5.12 3.27
N LEU A 114 -3.23 3.86 2.99
CA LEU A 114 -2.53 3.02 2.02
C LEU A 114 -3.46 2.75 0.84
N ILE A 115 -3.05 3.17 -0.35
CA ILE A 115 -3.76 2.91 -1.60
C ILE A 115 -3.06 1.73 -2.29
N LEU A 116 -3.81 0.69 -2.59
CA LEU A 116 -3.36 -0.50 -3.29
C LEU A 116 -4.09 -0.58 -4.63
N ASP A 117 -3.36 -0.42 -5.72
CA ASP A 117 -3.90 -0.42 -7.07
C ASP A 117 -3.62 -1.77 -7.74
N GLU A 118 -4.66 -2.60 -7.87
CA GLU A 118 -4.64 -3.96 -8.40
C GLU A 118 -3.50 -4.86 -7.85
N PRO A 119 -3.26 -4.91 -6.52
CA PRO A 119 -2.08 -5.56 -5.96
C PRO A 119 -2.07 -7.07 -6.09
N THR A 120 -3.17 -7.68 -6.56
CA THR A 120 -3.37 -9.13 -6.64
C THR A 120 -3.37 -9.66 -8.07
N SER A 121 -3.22 -8.81 -9.07
CA SER A 121 -3.38 -9.18 -10.49
C SER A 121 -2.43 -10.27 -10.99
N SER A 122 -1.28 -10.45 -10.33
CA SER A 122 -0.24 -11.44 -10.69
C SER A 122 0.07 -12.43 -9.56
N LEU A 123 -0.83 -12.56 -8.57
CA LEU A 123 -0.66 -13.42 -7.41
C LEU A 123 -1.54 -14.67 -7.53
N ASP A 124 -1.04 -15.78 -7.01
CA ASP A 124 -1.87 -16.97 -6.79
C ASP A 124 -2.75 -16.85 -5.53
N ASP A 125 -3.66 -17.78 -5.32
CA ASP A 125 -4.63 -17.74 -4.21
C ASP A 125 -3.96 -17.76 -2.83
N GLU A 126 -2.83 -18.48 -2.67
CA GLU A 126 -2.08 -18.54 -1.41
C GLU A 126 -1.37 -17.20 -1.14
N GLU A 127 -0.81 -16.58 -2.16
CA GLU A 127 -0.16 -15.28 -2.10
C GLU A 127 -1.18 -14.16 -1.81
N VAL A 128 -2.37 -14.22 -2.43
CA VAL A 128 -3.47 -13.30 -2.16
C VAL A 128 -3.89 -13.36 -0.68
N GLU A 129 -4.03 -14.57 -0.10
CA GLU A 129 -4.41 -14.68 1.31
C GLU A 129 -3.32 -14.13 2.24
N LYS A 130 -2.04 -14.33 1.93
CA LYS A 130 -0.93 -13.70 2.69
C LYS A 130 -1.02 -12.18 2.66
N LEU A 131 -1.32 -11.60 1.50
CA LEU A 131 -1.55 -10.15 1.36
C LEU A 131 -2.75 -9.69 2.18
N PHE A 132 -3.86 -10.44 2.16
CA PHE A 132 -5.07 -10.10 2.92
C PHE A 132 -4.85 -10.18 4.43
N VAL A 133 -4.06 -11.14 4.91
CA VAL A 133 -3.65 -11.21 6.33
C VAL A 133 -2.88 -9.94 6.71
N LEU A 134 -1.95 -9.49 5.88
CA LEU A 134 -1.23 -8.24 6.11
C LEU A 134 -2.17 -7.03 6.11
N MET A 135 -3.08 -6.92 5.15
CA MET A 135 -4.07 -5.82 5.07
C MET A 135 -4.97 -5.79 6.31
N ARG A 136 -5.54 -6.93 6.74
CA ARG A 136 -6.38 -7.01 7.95
C ARG A 136 -5.62 -6.58 9.20
N ARG A 137 -4.34 -6.92 9.29
CA ARG A 137 -3.48 -6.49 10.38
C ARG A 137 -3.27 -4.98 10.38
N LEU A 138 -2.87 -4.39 9.25
CA LEU A 138 -2.65 -2.95 9.12
C LEU A 138 -3.92 -2.15 9.41
N ARG A 139 -5.09 -2.65 8.97
CA ARG A 139 -6.39 -2.09 9.33
C ARG A 139 -6.60 -2.12 10.86
N GLY A 140 -6.25 -3.24 11.51
CA GLY A 140 -6.32 -3.37 12.97
C GLY A 140 -5.39 -2.41 13.72
N GLU A 141 -4.29 -1.99 13.10
CA GLU A 141 -3.35 -0.98 13.58
C GLU A 141 -3.80 0.47 13.26
N GLY A 142 -4.97 0.65 12.63
CA GLY A 142 -5.58 1.95 12.35
C GLY A 142 -5.19 2.56 11.00
N VAL A 143 -4.57 1.80 10.09
CA VAL A 143 -4.31 2.25 8.72
C VAL A 143 -5.58 2.14 7.90
N GLY A 144 -6.01 3.26 7.27
CA GLY A 144 -7.07 3.24 6.27
C GLY A 144 -6.56 2.64 4.97
N ILE A 145 -7.26 1.67 4.39
CA ILE A 145 -6.84 1.01 3.15
C ILE A 145 -7.85 1.28 2.05
N ILE A 146 -7.38 1.80 0.92
CA ILE A 146 -8.14 1.91 -0.32
C ILE A 146 -7.63 0.81 -1.24
N PHE A 147 -8.48 -0.18 -1.51
CA PHE A 147 -8.16 -1.34 -2.32
C PHE A 147 -8.89 -1.25 -3.65
N VAL A 148 -8.15 -0.96 -4.72
CA VAL A 148 -8.67 -0.89 -6.08
C VAL A 148 -8.48 -2.24 -6.74
N THR A 149 -9.57 -2.86 -7.20
CA THR A 149 -9.54 -4.17 -7.87
C THR A 149 -10.78 -4.37 -8.73
N HIS A 150 -10.67 -5.24 -9.72
CA HIS A 150 -11.79 -5.74 -10.50
C HIS A 150 -12.24 -7.17 -10.06
N PHE A 151 -11.55 -7.77 -9.10
CA PHE A 151 -11.87 -9.09 -8.55
C PHE A 151 -12.91 -9.00 -7.43
N LEU A 152 -14.19 -9.16 -7.78
CA LEU A 152 -15.31 -8.98 -6.84
C LEU A 152 -15.21 -9.88 -5.61
N GLU A 153 -14.73 -11.13 -5.77
CA GLU A 153 -14.58 -12.07 -4.65
C GLU A 153 -13.63 -11.51 -3.58
N GLN A 154 -12.56 -10.87 -4.01
CA GLN A 154 -11.59 -10.25 -3.13
C GLN A 154 -12.19 -9.07 -2.36
N VAL A 155 -13.04 -8.26 -3.02
CA VAL A 155 -13.75 -7.16 -2.37
C VAL A 155 -14.57 -7.67 -1.19
N TYR A 156 -15.36 -8.73 -1.39
CA TYR A 156 -16.19 -9.33 -0.33
C TYR A 156 -15.36 -10.01 0.76
N ALA A 157 -14.15 -10.46 0.45
CA ALA A 157 -13.26 -11.13 1.40
C ALA A 157 -12.58 -10.15 2.39
N VAL A 158 -12.29 -8.90 1.97
CA VAL A 158 -11.39 -8.03 2.75
C VAL A 158 -11.91 -6.60 2.95
N CYS A 159 -12.89 -6.12 2.18
CA CYS A 159 -13.38 -4.74 2.26
C CYS A 159 -14.59 -4.61 3.20
N ASP A 160 -14.64 -3.50 3.95
CA ASP A 160 -15.81 -3.13 4.75
C ASP A 160 -16.85 -2.34 3.94
N ARG A 161 -16.35 -1.50 3.00
CA ARG A 161 -17.17 -0.60 2.17
C ARG A 161 -16.76 -0.73 0.71
N ILE A 162 -17.70 -0.49 -0.18
CA ILE A 162 -17.52 -0.54 -1.63
C ILE A 162 -17.94 0.80 -2.21
N THR A 163 -17.04 1.43 -2.96
CA THR A 163 -17.34 2.60 -3.80
C THR A 163 -17.33 2.16 -5.26
N VAL A 164 -18.43 2.33 -5.96
CA VAL A 164 -18.56 1.96 -7.37
C VAL A 164 -18.39 3.18 -8.23
N LEU A 165 -17.41 3.13 -9.12
CA LEU A 165 -17.18 4.13 -10.17
C LEU A 165 -17.45 3.49 -11.54
N ARG A 166 -18.11 4.23 -12.44
CA ARG A 166 -18.34 3.82 -13.82
C ARG A 166 -18.21 5.02 -14.75
N ASN A 167 -17.35 4.89 -15.77
CA ASN A 167 -17.08 5.98 -16.74
C ASN A 167 -16.66 7.30 -16.06
N GLY A 168 -15.94 7.24 -14.96
CA GLY A 168 -15.49 8.42 -14.20
C GLY A 168 -16.53 9.01 -13.25
N GLU A 169 -17.75 8.47 -13.21
CA GLU A 169 -18.83 8.94 -12.34
C GLU A 169 -19.02 8.03 -11.12
N LEU A 170 -19.38 8.63 -9.99
CA LEU A 170 -19.75 7.90 -8.78
C LEU A 170 -21.15 7.30 -8.94
N VAL A 171 -21.22 5.97 -8.97
CA VAL A 171 -22.50 5.24 -8.97
C VAL A 171 -23.08 5.12 -7.56
N GLY A 172 -22.23 4.93 -6.56
CA GLY A 172 -22.65 4.90 -5.16
C GLY A 172 -21.61 4.28 -4.22
N GLU A 173 -21.91 4.42 -2.92
CA GLU A 173 -21.13 3.84 -1.82
C GLU A 173 -22.02 2.91 -0.99
N TYR A 174 -21.48 1.78 -0.57
CA TYR A 174 -22.24 0.72 0.08
C TYR A 174 -21.39 0.06 1.17
N GLU A 175 -22.03 -0.38 2.25
CA GLU A 175 -21.43 -1.35 3.16
C GLU A 175 -21.37 -2.72 2.45
N THR A 176 -20.24 -3.39 2.51
CA THR A 176 -20.04 -4.68 1.80
C THR A 176 -21.10 -5.72 2.19
N LYS A 177 -21.47 -5.77 3.48
CA LYS A 177 -22.47 -6.69 4.02
C LYS A 177 -23.90 -6.44 3.48
N ASP A 178 -24.20 -5.21 3.05
CA ASP A 178 -25.54 -4.79 2.64
C ASP A 178 -25.72 -4.80 1.10
N LEU A 179 -24.65 -5.02 0.34
CA LEU A 179 -24.69 -5.07 -1.13
C LEU A 179 -24.46 -6.48 -1.65
N PRO A 180 -25.52 -7.21 -2.06
CA PRO A 180 -25.35 -8.51 -2.68
C PRO A 180 -24.54 -8.45 -3.98
N ARG A 181 -23.71 -9.47 -4.25
CA ARG A 181 -22.83 -9.53 -5.43
C ARG A 181 -23.54 -9.28 -6.75
N VAL A 182 -24.75 -9.83 -6.92
CA VAL A 182 -25.57 -9.63 -8.13
C VAL A 182 -25.93 -8.15 -8.31
N MET A 183 -26.21 -7.45 -7.21
CA MET A 183 -26.51 -6.02 -7.24
C MET A 183 -25.27 -5.16 -7.57
N LEU A 184 -24.09 -5.57 -7.08
CA LEU A 184 -22.83 -4.90 -7.42
C LEU A 184 -22.55 -5.02 -8.92
N VAL A 185 -22.65 -6.23 -9.49
CA VAL A 185 -22.46 -6.46 -10.94
C VAL A 185 -23.42 -5.62 -11.79
N ALA A 186 -24.69 -5.49 -11.37
CA ALA A 186 -25.66 -4.67 -12.09
C ALA A 186 -25.35 -3.16 -12.06
N LYS A 187 -24.51 -2.70 -11.13
CA LYS A 187 -24.13 -1.28 -10.97
C LYS A 187 -22.83 -0.93 -11.71
N MET A 188 -21.99 -1.92 -11.99
CA MET A 188 -20.75 -1.79 -12.78
C MET A 188 -21.05 -1.68 -14.27
#